data_92d24f1a36a8ca5eb43f4ec143184d57
#
_entry.id   92d24f1a36a8ca5eb43f4ec143184d57
#
_cell.length_a   1.000
_cell.length_b   1.000
_cell.length_c   1.000
_cell.angle_alpha   90.00
_cell.angle_beta   90.00
_cell.angle_gamma   90.00
#
_symmetry.space_group_name_H-M   'P 1'
#
loop_
_entity.id
_entity.type
_entity.pdbx_description
1 polymer ?
#
loop_
_entity_poly.entity_id
_entity_poly.type
_entity_poly.pdbx_seq_one_letter_code
_entity_poly.pdbx_strand_id
1 'polypeptide(L)'
;MPLMDVGNTRIWYALKLYLPPGTRLTSVHRSAEDQLAIIEQRARKLGFQFARKPTVGDRSSWEPALQFLRRKAPGNPVAPPGRSLHQRGLAYDLVGPNLDAIKTAVEEAARDGRIRLIPGARQNPRREGLCVHVEIDGGTIDYEPFDWA
;
A
#
# COMPACT_ATOMS: atom_id res chain seq x y z
N MET A 1 9.56 -11.86 -9.92
CA MET A 1 9.21 -10.54 -9.37
C MET A 1 8.20 -9.89 -10.30
N PRO A 2 7.09 -9.38 -9.78
CA PRO A 2 6.14 -8.70 -10.64
C PRO A 2 6.78 -7.47 -11.29
N LEU A 3 6.36 -7.16 -12.51
CA LEU A 3 6.81 -5.96 -13.17
C LEU A 3 6.23 -4.74 -12.44
N MET A 4 7.09 -3.85 -12.00
CA MET A 4 6.68 -2.58 -11.43
C MET A 4 6.62 -1.54 -12.56
N ASP A 5 5.65 -0.64 -12.51
CA ASP A 5 5.66 0.46 -13.45
C ASP A 5 6.84 1.41 -13.14
N VAL A 6 7.15 2.28 -14.11
CA VAL A 6 8.32 3.15 -14.00
C VAL A 6 8.26 4.05 -12.79
N GLY A 7 7.09 4.60 -12.48
CA GLY A 7 6.92 5.50 -11.35
C GLY A 7 7.20 4.80 -10.01
N ASN A 8 6.64 3.59 -9.84
CA ASN A 8 6.86 2.81 -8.63
C ASN A 8 8.33 2.41 -8.49
N THR A 9 8.95 2.01 -9.59
CA THR A 9 10.37 1.64 -9.60
C THR A 9 11.24 2.81 -9.18
N ARG A 10 10.94 4.01 -9.64
CA ARG A 10 11.68 5.21 -9.27
C ARG A 10 11.61 5.47 -7.77
N ILE A 11 10.41 5.41 -7.20
CA ILE A 11 10.21 5.61 -5.77
C ILE A 11 10.98 4.55 -4.98
N TRP A 12 10.93 3.30 -5.41
CA TRP A 12 11.70 2.22 -4.81
C TRP A 12 13.19 2.53 -4.78
N TYR A 13 13.74 2.99 -5.90
CA TYR A 13 15.17 3.33 -5.93
C TYR A 13 15.53 4.52 -5.05
N ALA A 14 14.64 5.48 -4.91
CA ALA A 14 14.85 6.59 -3.98
C ALA A 14 14.91 6.08 -2.52
N LEU A 15 14.06 5.15 -2.15
CA LEU A 15 14.04 4.54 -0.83
C LEU A 15 15.20 3.58 -0.62
N LYS A 16 15.56 2.83 -1.64
CA LYS A 16 16.57 1.76 -1.55
C LYS A 16 17.91 2.26 -1.01
N LEU A 17 18.26 3.52 -1.28
CA LEU A 17 19.51 4.10 -0.80
C LEU A 17 19.55 4.21 0.73
N TYR A 18 18.41 4.21 1.38
CA TYR A 18 18.28 4.39 2.83
C TYR A 18 17.94 3.09 3.55
N LEU A 19 17.31 2.16 2.86
CA LEU A 19 16.76 0.95 3.48
C LEU A 19 17.87 -0.02 3.92
N PRO A 20 17.70 -0.67 5.07
CA PRO A 20 18.67 -1.66 5.53
C PRO A 20 18.72 -2.88 4.63
N PRO A 21 19.86 -3.62 4.64
CA PRO A 21 19.96 -4.85 3.86
C PRO A 21 18.85 -5.85 4.21
N GLY A 22 18.37 -6.57 3.21
CA GLY A 22 17.29 -7.54 3.40
C GLY A 22 15.89 -6.97 3.33
N THR A 23 15.75 -5.66 3.11
CA THR A 23 14.44 -5.05 2.91
C THR A 23 13.88 -5.45 1.55
N ARG A 24 12.61 -5.85 1.54
CA ARG A 24 11.91 -6.24 0.32
C ARG A 24 10.62 -5.46 0.17
N LEU A 25 10.25 -5.22 -1.06
CA LEU A 25 8.98 -4.59 -1.41
C LEU A 25 7.98 -5.70 -1.71
N THR A 26 6.90 -5.79 -0.94
CA THR A 26 5.92 -6.87 -1.06
C THR A 26 4.63 -6.46 -1.75
N SER A 27 4.32 -5.17 -1.76
CA SER A 27 3.09 -4.68 -2.38
C SER A 27 3.34 -3.27 -2.90
N VAL A 28 3.23 -3.11 -4.21
CA VAL A 28 3.40 -1.81 -4.89
C VAL A 28 2.13 -1.45 -5.63
N HIS A 29 1.61 -2.36 -6.44
CA HIS A 29 0.43 -2.14 -7.28
C HIS A 29 -0.62 -3.20 -6.99
N ARG A 30 -1.87 -2.78 -7.00
CA ARG A 30 -3.01 -3.65 -6.77
C ARG A 30 -4.14 -3.24 -7.71
N SER A 31 -4.63 -4.17 -8.52
CA SER A 31 -5.75 -3.89 -9.40
C SER A 31 -7.06 -3.74 -8.61
N ALA A 32 -8.07 -3.15 -9.24
CA ALA A 32 -9.39 -3.04 -8.61
C ALA A 32 -9.96 -4.41 -8.29
N GLU A 33 -9.74 -5.40 -9.16
CA GLU A 33 -10.16 -6.79 -8.95
C GLU A 33 -9.44 -7.41 -7.76
N ASP A 34 -8.14 -7.16 -7.61
CA ASP A 34 -7.37 -7.66 -6.47
C ASP A 34 -7.85 -7.02 -5.17
N GLN A 35 -8.18 -5.73 -5.18
CA GLN A 35 -8.73 -5.06 -4.01
C GLN A 35 -10.09 -5.63 -3.63
N LEU A 36 -10.93 -5.91 -4.63
CA LEU A 36 -12.22 -6.54 -4.40
C LEU A 36 -12.06 -7.93 -3.79
N ALA A 37 -11.10 -8.72 -4.29
CA ALA A 37 -10.82 -10.05 -3.76
C ALA A 37 -10.42 -9.98 -2.28
N ILE A 38 -9.67 -8.96 -1.88
CA ILE A 38 -9.30 -8.75 -0.47
C ILE A 38 -10.54 -8.46 0.38
N ILE A 39 -11.42 -7.59 -0.11
CA ILE A 39 -12.69 -7.28 0.58
C ILE A 39 -13.51 -8.57 0.75
N GLU A 40 -13.67 -9.33 -0.31
CA GLU A 40 -14.43 -10.57 -0.29
C GLU A 40 -13.84 -11.56 0.71
N GLN A 41 -12.55 -11.82 0.61
CA GLN A 41 -11.87 -12.78 1.46
C GLN A 41 -11.97 -12.40 2.94
N ARG A 42 -11.70 -11.15 3.27
CA ARG A 42 -11.75 -10.68 4.65
C ARG A 42 -13.15 -10.71 5.23
N ALA A 43 -14.14 -10.28 4.43
CA ALA A 43 -15.53 -10.28 4.85
C ALA A 43 -16.05 -11.70 5.10
N ARG A 44 -15.78 -12.63 4.20
CA ARG A 44 -16.16 -14.04 4.36
C ARG A 44 -15.51 -14.66 5.59
N LYS A 45 -14.24 -14.35 5.82
CA LYS A 45 -13.52 -14.86 6.99
C LYS A 45 -14.16 -14.42 8.31
N LEU A 46 -14.77 -13.24 8.32
CA LEU A 46 -15.45 -12.70 9.51
C LEU A 46 -16.96 -13.04 9.55
N GLY A 47 -17.43 -13.86 8.62
CA GLY A 47 -18.80 -14.37 8.63
C GLY A 47 -19.79 -13.65 7.72
N PHE A 48 -19.35 -12.71 6.91
CA PHE A 48 -20.23 -12.03 5.97
C PHE A 48 -20.63 -12.95 4.81
N GLN A 49 -21.92 -12.95 4.47
CA GLN A 49 -22.46 -13.73 3.36
C GLN A 49 -22.86 -12.80 2.23
N PHE A 50 -22.31 -13.06 1.05
CA PHE A 50 -22.64 -12.29 -0.16
C PHE A 50 -23.89 -12.87 -0.82
N ALA A 51 -24.85 -12.00 -1.17
CA ALA A 51 -26.04 -12.41 -1.89
C ALA A 51 -25.71 -12.85 -3.32
N ARG A 52 -24.65 -12.29 -3.89
CA ARG A 52 -24.15 -12.65 -5.21
C ARG A 52 -22.66 -12.40 -5.26
N LYS A 53 -21.98 -12.91 -6.26
CA LYS A 53 -20.56 -12.70 -6.44
C LYS A 53 -20.28 -11.19 -6.65
N PRO A 54 -19.36 -10.58 -5.86
CA PRO A 54 -19.06 -9.17 -6.03
C PRO A 54 -18.29 -8.91 -7.32
N THR A 55 -18.61 -7.79 -7.98
CA THR A 55 -17.89 -7.30 -9.14
C THR A 55 -17.56 -5.84 -8.96
N VAL A 56 -16.42 -5.40 -9.50
CA VAL A 56 -15.92 -4.03 -9.32
C VAL A 56 -16.93 -2.99 -9.79
N GLY A 57 -17.56 -3.24 -10.94
CA GLY A 57 -18.51 -2.30 -11.53
C GLY A 57 -19.87 -2.23 -10.83
N ASP A 58 -20.17 -3.20 -9.97
CA ASP A 58 -21.43 -3.24 -9.25
C ASP A 58 -21.20 -2.96 -7.78
N ARG A 59 -21.27 -1.67 -7.43
CA ARG A 59 -21.02 -1.20 -6.08
C ARG A 59 -21.89 -1.89 -5.04
N SER A 60 -23.15 -2.13 -5.36
CA SER A 60 -24.08 -2.77 -4.41
C SER A 60 -23.68 -4.22 -4.10
N SER A 61 -22.87 -4.85 -4.94
CA SER A 61 -22.40 -6.22 -4.71
C SER A 61 -21.29 -6.30 -3.65
N TRP A 62 -20.59 -5.22 -3.35
CA TRP A 62 -19.47 -5.26 -2.39
C TRP A 62 -19.57 -4.20 -1.29
N GLU A 63 -20.32 -3.13 -1.46
CA GLU A 63 -20.38 -2.06 -0.45
C GLU A 63 -20.90 -2.54 0.91
N PRO A 64 -21.93 -3.39 1.01
CA PRO A 64 -22.35 -3.92 2.31
C PRO A 64 -21.24 -4.68 3.04
N ALA A 65 -20.42 -5.44 2.29
CA ALA A 65 -19.27 -6.14 2.86
C ALA A 65 -18.23 -5.17 3.38
N LEU A 66 -17.98 -4.08 2.65
CA LEU A 66 -17.04 -3.05 3.06
C LEU A 66 -17.50 -2.36 4.35
N GLN A 67 -18.78 -2.03 4.45
CA GLN A 67 -19.35 -1.47 5.68
C GLN A 67 -19.27 -2.45 6.84
N PHE A 68 -19.52 -3.72 6.58
CA PHE A 68 -19.35 -4.78 7.57
C PHE A 68 -17.92 -4.83 8.10
N LEU A 69 -16.92 -4.76 7.22
CA LEU A 69 -15.51 -4.74 7.61
C LEU A 69 -15.17 -3.52 8.45
N ARG A 70 -15.71 -2.36 8.12
CA ARG A 70 -15.48 -1.13 8.87
C ARG A 70 -16.01 -1.23 10.30
N ARG A 71 -17.10 -1.96 10.50
CA ARG A 71 -17.66 -2.19 11.85
C ARG A 71 -16.91 -3.28 12.60
N LYS A 72 -16.56 -4.38 11.93
CA LYS A 72 -15.96 -5.55 12.57
C LYS A 72 -14.46 -5.43 12.81
N ALA A 73 -13.76 -4.73 11.92
CA ALA A 73 -12.31 -4.62 11.99
C ALA A 73 -11.86 -3.17 11.74
N PRO A 74 -12.26 -2.22 12.61
CA PRO A 74 -11.93 -0.81 12.40
C PRO A 74 -10.41 -0.53 12.46
N GLY A 75 -9.64 -1.38 13.14
CA GLY A 75 -8.18 -1.25 13.21
C GLY A 75 -7.44 -1.73 11.96
N ASN A 76 -8.14 -2.36 11.03
CA ASN A 76 -7.55 -2.88 9.79
C ASN A 76 -8.39 -2.42 8.60
N PRO A 77 -8.35 -1.12 8.26
CA PRO A 77 -9.22 -0.56 7.24
C PRO A 77 -8.89 -1.08 5.86
N VAL A 78 -9.92 -1.19 5.03
CA VAL A 78 -9.82 -1.62 3.63
C VAL A 78 -10.43 -0.53 2.76
N ALA A 79 -9.71 -0.13 1.70
CA ALA A 79 -10.19 0.86 0.77
C ALA A 79 -11.15 0.23 -0.26
N PRO A 80 -12.10 1.00 -0.81
CA PRO A 80 -12.93 0.53 -1.91
C PRO A 80 -12.09 0.16 -3.14
N PRO A 81 -12.62 -0.73 -4.02
CA PRO A 81 -11.93 -1.00 -5.28
C PRO A 81 -11.75 0.28 -6.09
N GLY A 82 -10.57 0.47 -6.68
CA GLY A 82 -10.26 1.65 -7.48
C GLY A 82 -9.79 2.86 -6.70
N ARG A 83 -9.80 2.82 -5.36
CA ARG A 83 -9.40 3.97 -4.53
C ARG A 83 -8.22 3.69 -3.61
N SER A 84 -7.67 2.49 -3.64
CA SER A 84 -6.49 2.18 -2.85
C SER A 84 -5.27 2.92 -3.41
N LEU A 85 -4.43 3.46 -2.52
CA LEU A 85 -3.17 4.06 -2.94
C LEU A 85 -2.22 3.04 -3.54
N HIS A 86 -2.32 1.76 -3.14
CA HIS A 86 -1.56 0.68 -3.79
C HIS A 86 -1.93 0.54 -5.27
N GLN A 87 -3.20 0.73 -5.62
CA GLN A 87 -3.64 0.68 -7.01
C GLN A 87 -3.07 1.82 -7.85
N ARG A 88 -2.82 2.97 -7.21
CA ARG A 88 -2.24 4.14 -7.85
C ARG A 88 -0.72 4.16 -7.79
N GLY A 89 -0.10 3.14 -7.17
CA GLY A 89 1.34 3.06 -7.03
C GLY A 89 1.93 4.07 -6.06
N LEU A 90 1.13 4.58 -5.14
CA LEU A 90 1.55 5.58 -4.16
C LEU A 90 1.74 5.01 -2.75
N ALA A 91 1.46 3.73 -2.56
CA ALA A 91 1.65 3.06 -1.28
C ALA A 91 2.52 1.82 -1.45
N TYR A 92 3.35 1.57 -0.44
CA TYR A 92 4.28 0.44 -0.42
C TYR A 92 4.17 -0.30 0.88
N ASP A 93 4.33 -1.62 0.83
CA ASP A 93 4.54 -2.43 2.01
C ASP A 93 5.96 -2.99 1.98
N LEU A 94 6.75 -2.63 2.97
CA LEU A 94 8.16 -3.02 3.08
C LEU A 94 8.33 -4.04 4.19
N VAL A 95 9.05 -5.10 3.93
CA VAL A 95 9.35 -6.14 4.92
C VAL A 95 10.85 -6.35 5.02
N GLY A 96 11.29 -6.86 6.17
CA GLY A 96 12.69 -7.14 6.41
C GLY A 96 12.93 -7.57 7.85
N PRO A 97 14.21 -7.89 8.19
CA PRO A 97 14.54 -8.38 9.53
C PRO A 97 14.28 -7.38 10.65
N ASN A 98 14.31 -6.08 10.36
CA ASN A 98 14.14 -5.05 11.37
C ASN A 98 13.19 -3.97 10.85
N LEU A 99 11.91 -4.07 11.24
CA LEU A 99 10.89 -3.15 10.78
C LEU A 99 11.11 -1.72 11.31
N ASP A 100 11.64 -1.57 12.51
CA ASP A 100 11.91 -0.24 13.08
C ASP A 100 13.02 0.46 12.29
N ALA A 101 14.03 -0.27 11.87
CA ALA A 101 15.09 0.29 11.02
C ALA A 101 14.55 0.70 9.65
N ILE A 102 13.63 -0.07 9.10
CA ILE A 102 12.96 0.27 7.83
C ILE A 102 12.16 1.56 8.00
N LYS A 103 11.38 1.67 9.06
CA LYS A 103 10.59 2.87 9.35
C LYS A 103 11.49 4.10 9.47
N THR A 104 12.58 3.99 10.23
CA THR A 104 13.54 5.08 10.40
C THR A 104 14.18 5.48 9.07
N ALA A 105 14.54 4.51 8.24
CA ALA A 105 15.13 4.78 6.93
C ALA A 105 14.18 5.57 6.02
N VAL A 106 12.89 5.21 6.02
CA VAL A 106 11.87 5.93 5.25
C VAL A 106 11.73 7.37 5.75
N GLU A 107 11.73 7.54 7.07
CA GLU A 107 11.65 8.87 7.68
C GLU A 107 12.87 9.73 7.33
N GLU A 108 14.05 9.14 7.27
CA GLU A 108 15.28 9.84 6.85
C GLU A 108 15.21 10.25 5.38
N ALA A 109 14.75 9.35 4.50
CA ALA A 109 14.59 9.67 3.08
C ALA A 109 13.62 10.85 2.89
N ALA A 110 12.54 10.88 3.67
CA ALA A 110 11.59 11.98 3.63
C ALA A 110 12.23 13.29 4.15
N ARG A 111 12.98 13.20 5.22
CA ARG A 111 13.69 14.37 5.80
C ARG A 111 14.68 14.96 4.80
N ASP A 112 15.35 14.11 4.04
CA ASP A 112 16.33 14.52 3.04
C ASP A 112 15.70 14.97 1.72
N GLY A 113 14.38 14.94 1.62
CA GLY A 113 13.66 15.37 0.41
C GLY A 113 13.68 14.38 -0.73
N ARG A 114 14.10 13.13 -0.49
CA ARG A 114 14.11 12.10 -1.53
C ARG A 114 12.71 11.59 -1.87
N ILE A 115 11.82 11.62 -0.90
CA ILE A 115 10.42 11.28 -1.06
C ILE A 115 9.61 12.30 -0.26
N ARG A 116 8.31 12.41 -0.61
CA ARG A 116 7.37 13.18 0.20
C ARG A 116 6.29 12.23 0.70
N LEU A 117 6.19 12.10 2.01
CA LEU A 117 5.15 11.29 2.63
C LEU A 117 3.83 12.05 2.62
N ILE A 118 2.71 11.32 2.50
CA ILE A 118 1.38 11.91 2.57
C ILE A 118 1.11 12.30 4.03
N PRO A 119 0.84 13.59 4.31
CA PRO A 119 0.62 14.05 5.67
C PRO A 119 -0.65 13.45 6.27
N GLY A 120 -0.62 13.17 7.57
CA GLY A 120 -1.82 12.74 8.31
C GLY A 120 -2.32 11.34 8.01
N ALA A 121 -1.63 10.59 7.17
CA ALA A 121 -2.01 9.22 6.86
C ALA A 121 -1.61 8.27 7.99
N ARG A 122 -2.29 8.39 9.13
CA ARG A 122 -2.13 7.53 10.32
C ARG A 122 -0.67 7.37 10.77
N GLN A 123 0.05 8.51 10.84
CA GLN A 123 1.46 8.50 11.21
C GLN A 123 2.31 7.75 10.16
N ASN A 124 2.21 8.17 8.96
CA ASN A 124 3.00 7.65 7.85
C ASN A 124 4.51 7.96 8.02
N PRO A 125 5.44 7.03 7.89
CA PRO A 125 5.25 5.59 7.68
C PRO A 125 4.81 4.89 8.98
N ARG A 126 4.17 3.72 8.86
CA ARG A 126 3.66 3.02 10.03
C ARG A 126 3.88 1.52 9.95
N ARG A 127 4.06 0.91 11.10
CA ARG A 127 4.12 -0.55 11.18
C ARG A 127 2.71 -1.13 11.12
N GLU A 128 2.52 -2.12 10.25
CA GLU A 128 1.28 -2.86 10.13
C GLU A 128 1.61 -4.35 10.11
N GLY A 129 1.43 -5.03 11.24
CA GLY A 129 1.76 -6.45 11.35
C GLY A 129 3.24 -6.70 11.03
N LEU A 130 3.50 -7.41 9.95
CA LEU A 130 4.85 -7.81 9.54
C LEU A 130 5.46 -6.90 8.47
N CYS A 131 4.89 -5.71 8.26
CA CYS A 131 5.40 -4.78 7.27
C CYS A 131 5.42 -3.34 7.78
N VAL A 132 6.14 -2.48 7.06
CA VAL A 132 6.05 -1.02 7.19
C VAL A 132 5.27 -0.51 6.00
N HIS A 133 4.12 0.09 6.26
CA HIS A 133 3.28 0.71 5.24
C HIS A 133 3.72 2.15 5.02
N VAL A 134 3.93 2.52 3.77
CA VAL A 134 4.42 3.85 3.39
C VAL A 134 3.51 4.43 2.31
N GLU A 135 3.04 5.65 2.53
CA GLU A 135 2.22 6.37 1.55
C GLU A 135 2.99 7.60 1.06
N ILE A 136 3.20 7.69 -0.24
CA ILE A 136 4.08 8.67 -0.87
C ILE A 136 3.29 9.54 -1.84
N ASP A 137 3.56 10.84 -1.80
CA ASP A 137 3.02 11.77 -2.78
C ASP A 137 3.85 11.66 -4.06
N GLY A 138 3.28 11.00 -5.07
CA GLY A 138 3.96 10.74 -6.33
C GLY A 138 4.25 11.95 -7.19
N GLY A 139 3.65 13.12 -6.88
CA GLY A 139 3.82 14.34 -7.69
C GLY A 139 5.04 15.16 -7.36
N THR A 140 5.78 14.80 -6.30
CA THR A 140 6.83 15.68 -5.77
C THR A 140 8.19 15.03 -5.60
N ILE A 141 8.37 13.85 -6.17
CA ILE A 141 9.65 13.16 -6.07
C ILE A 141 10.60 13.73 -7.10
N ASP A 142 11.60 14.44 -6.62
CA ASP A 142 12.67 14.98 -7.43
C ASP A 142 13.89 14.08 -7.26
N TYR A 143 14.23 13.35 -8.32
CA TYR A 143 15.40 12.50 -8.33
C TYR A 143 15.89 12.36 -9.76
N GLU A 144 17.18 12.06 -9.87
CA GLU A 144 17.81 11.87 -11.17
C GLU A 144 17.13 10.72 -11.91
N PRO A 145 16.92 10.88 -13.23
CA PRO A 145 16.39 9.80 -14.03
C PRO A 145 17.30 8.58 -13.95
N PHE A 146 16.69 7.43 -13.68
CA PHE A 146 17.45 6.19 -13.67
C PHE A 146 17.55 5.63 -15.07
N ASP A 147 18.73 5.10 -15.36
CA ASP A 147 18.89 4.23 -16.51
C ASP A 147 18.38 2.85 -16.10
N TRP A 148 17.27 2.45 -16.69
CA TRP A 148 16.60 1.19 -16.37
C TRP A 148 17.13 0.01 -17.18
N ALA A 149 18.11 0.27 -18.00
CA ALA A 149 18.72 -0.79 -18.82
C ALA A 149 19.43 -1.83 -17.97
#